data_f17bff81922bc94eb17e600d97eca50e
#
_entry.id   f17bff81922bc94eb17e600d97eca50e
#
_cell.length_a   1.000
_cell.length_b   1.000
_cell.length_c   1.000
_cell.angle_alpha   90.00
_cell.angle_beta   90.00
_cell.angle_gamma   90.00
#
_symmetry.space_group_name_H-M   'P 1'
#
loop_
_entity.id
_entity.type
_entity.pdbx_description
1 polymer ?
#
loop_
_entity_poly.entity_id
_entity_poly.type
_entity_poly.pdbx_seq_one_letter_code
_entity_poly.pdbx_strand_id
1 'polypeptide(L)'
;DLVSIESETSGIDLSKYDLIGLGSAIHFAEHNIQLQRFVSALPLQEKNVFIFSTRCRPFIGGYHKALKEILKRQRANLIDEFSCVGFDKTGPWVLINGYNKNRPNTNDLFKARLFAEKLQQKLIPLSLTIKEAITEYKQGVAFRVKGENRIAGRKIVFLNTTSCIQCGKCIKVCPMNIFRKNDTIVPMNDEDCIQCPLCAKNCPTGSLYINESFANGMRIALREMFSTKLQNRYKS
;
A
#
# COMPACT_ATOMS: atom_id res chain seq x y z
N ASP A 1 -14.40 -15.19 -2.48
CA ASP A 1 -13.93 -15.10 -1.10
C ASP A 1 -13.04 -13.87 -0.93
N LEU A 2 -13.10 -13.23 0.24
CA LEU A 2 -12.21 -12.14 0.63
C LEU A 2 -11.36 -12.60 1.82
N VAL A 3 -10.04 -12.49 1.68
CA VAL A 3 -9.10 -12.92 2.72
C VAL A 3 -8.23 -11.75 3.13
N SER A 4 -8.15 -11.49 4.45
CA SER A 4 -7.17 -10.55 5.00
C SER A 4 -5.85 -11.27 5.24
N ILE A 5 -4.73 -10.63 4.87
CA ILE A 5 -3.39 -11.15 5.16
C ILE A 5 -3.05 -11.16 6.67
N GLU A 6 -3.89 -10.55 7.50
CA GLU A 6 -3.79 -10.57 8.96
C GLU A 6 -4.42 -11.83 9.57
N SER A 7 -5.33 -12.49 8.84
CA SER A 7 -5.88 -13.78 9.23
C SER A 7 -4.86 -14.89 8.95
N GLU A 8 -4.92 -15.98 9.72
CA GLU A 8 -4.09 -17.17 9.44
C GLU A 8 -4.35 -17.64 8.01
N THR A 9 -3.37 -17.43 7.14
CA THR A 9 -3.45 -17.75 5.70
C THR A 9 -2.90 -19.15 5.40
N SER A 10 -2.55 -19.90 6.46
CA SER A 10 -2.17 -21.31 6.35
C SER A 10 -3.37 -22.14 5.90
N GLY A 11 -3.36 -22.57 4.63
CA GLY A 11 -4.37 -23.45 4.06
C GLY A 11 -5.27 -22.84 2.98
N ILE A 12 -4.94 -21.68 2.39
CA ILE A 12 -5.66 -21.17 1.24
C ILE A 12 -5.40 -22.08 0.04
N ASP A 13 -6.41 -22.80 -0.37
CA ASP A 13 -6.37 -23.62 -1.59
C ASP A 13 -6.66 -22.75 -2.81
N LEU A 14 -5.60 -22.28 -3.46
CA LEU A 14 -5.70 -21.45 -4.66
C LEU A 14 -6.19 -22.21 -5.90
N SER A 15 -6.30 -23.54 -5.86
CA SER A 15 -6.79 -24.33 -7.00
C SER A 15 -8.26 -24.08 -7.30
N LYS A 16 -9.01 -23.65 -6.29
CA LYS A 16 -10.47 -23.38 -6.37
C LYS A 16 -10.81 -22.06 -7.07
N TYR A 17 -9.83 -21.23 -7.40
CA TYR A 17 -10.07 -19.90 -7.94
C TYR A 17 -9.51 -19.76 -9.36
N ASP A 18 -10.35 -19.29 -10.27
CA ASP A 18 -9.99 -18.97 -11.66
C ASP A 18 -9.27 -17.61 -11.76
N LEU A 19 -9.51 -16.73 -10.78
CA LEU A 19 -8.94 -15.40 -10.72
C LEU A 19 -8.63 -15.01 -9.27
N ILE A 20 -7.42 -14.51 -9.05
CA ILE A 20 -6.93 -14.08 -7.73
C ILE A 20 -6.71 -12.57 -7.75
N GLY A 21 -7.38 -11.84 -6.85
CA GLY A 21 -7.18 -10.41 -6.66
C GLY A 21 -6.16 -10.12 -5.57
N LEU A 22 -5.19 -9.26 -5.86
CA LEU A 22 -4.17 -8.82 -4.92
C LEU A 22 -4.33 -7.33 -4.66
N GLY A 23 -4.70 -6.95 -3.45
CA GLY A 23 -5.05 -5.56 -3.14
C GLY A 23 -4.47 -5.02 -1.85
N SER A 24 -4.04 -3.76 -1.87
CA SER A 24 -3.70 -3.00 -0.67
C SER A 24 -3.76 -1.49 -0.91
N ALA A 25 -3.68 -0.72 0.18
CA ALA A 25 -3.35 0.70 0.08
C ALA A 25 -1.91 0.89 -0.39
N ILE A 26 -1.66 2.03 -1.06
CA ILE A 26 -0.32 2.45 -1.47
C ILE A 26 0.30 3.31 -0.37
N HIS A 27 1.47 2.89 0.10
CA HIS A 27 2.27 3.59 1.08
C HIS A 27 3.68 3.81 0.51
N PHE A 28 4.21 5.04 0.58
CA PHE A 28 5.53 5.37 0.03
C PHE A 28 5.71 4.96 -1.45
N ALA A 29 4.65 5.18 -2.25
CA ALA A 29 4.58 4.85 -3.68
C ALA A 29 4.59 3.34 -4.01
N GLU A 30 4.38 2.45 -3.05
CA GLU A 30 4.35 1.01 -3.23
C GLU A 30 3.15 0.35 -2.53
N HIS A 31 2.84 -0.87 -2.91
CA HIS A 31 1.94 -1.74 -2.15
C HIS A 31 2.47 -2.00 -0.74
N ASN A 32 1.55 -2.26 0.21
CA ASN A 32 1.91 -2.69 1.55
C ASN A 32 2.95 -3.82 1.51
N ILE A 33 4.03 -3.67 2.27
CA ILE A 33 5.13 -4.63 2.32
C ILE A 33 4.68 -6.02 2.79
N GLN A 34 3.67 -6.07 3.68
CA GLN A 34 3.13 -7.35 4.13
C GLN A 34 2.45 -8.10 2.99
N LEU A 35 1.69 -7.38 2.12
CA LEU A 35 1.15 -7.98 0.91
C LEU A 35 2.26 -8.49 -0.01
N GLN A 36 3.32 -7.72 -0.22
CA GLN A 36 4.43 -8.15 -1.08
C GLN A 36 5.12 -9.42 -0.54
N ARG A 37 5.38 -9.47 0.78
CA ARG A 37 5.93 -10.66 1.44
C ARG A 37 5.00 -11.87 1.30
N PHE A 38 3.72 -11.67 1.57
CA PHE A 38 2.70 -12.70 1.45
C PHE A 38 2.62 -13.25 0.02
N VAL A 39 2.48 -12.39 -0.97
CA VAL A 39 2.42 -12.79 -2.38
C VAL A 39 3.68 -13.52 -2.82
N SER A 40 4.86 -13.13 -2.30
CA SER A 40 6.12 -13.83 -2.60
C SER A 40 6.14 -15.29 -2.15
N ALA A 41 5.34 -15.63 -1.15
CA ALA A 41 5.23 -17.00 -0.61
C ALA A 41 4.11 -17.84 -1.24
N LEU A 42 3.19 -17.22 -2.01
CA LEU A 42 2.08 -17.93 -2.64
C LEU A 42 2.51 -18.70 -3.88
N PRO A 43 1.95 -19.89 -4.14
CA PRO A 43 2.17 -20.65 -5.37
C PRO A 43 1.29 -20.11 -6.51
N LEU A 44 1.71 -19.01 -7.15
CA LEU A 44 0.94 -18.33 -8.19
C LEU A 44 1.30 -18.73 -9.62
N GLN A 45 2.12 -19.76 -9.82
CA GLN A 45 2.49 -20.22 -11.16
C GLN A 45 1.25 -20.50 -12.00
N GLU A 46 1.18 -19.92 -13.20
CA GLU A 46 0.06 -20.04 -14.17
C GLU A 46 -1.30 -19.56 -13.67
N LYS A 47 -1.39 -18.99 -12.46
CA LYS A 47 -2.63 -18.41 -11.94
C LYS A 47 -2.92 -17.06 -12.57
N ASN A 48 -4.21 -16.84 -12.91
CA ASN A 48 -4.69 -15.54 -13.35
C ASN A 48 -4.81 -14.61 -12.15
N VAL A 49 -4.21 -13.44 -12.25
CA VAL A 49 -4.13 -12.48 -11.16
C VAL A 49 -4.50 -11.08 -11.65
N PHE A 50 -5.20 -10.30 -10.84
CA PHE A 50 -5.32 -8.86 -11.03
C PHE A 50 -4.80 -8.10 -9.81
N ILE A 51 -4.38 -6.85 -10.03
CA ILE A 51 -3.90 -5.99 -8.96
C ILE A 51 -4.91 -4.87 -8.73
N PHE A 52 -5.22 -4.61 -7.45
CA PHE A 52 -6.06 -3.50 -7.03
C PHE A 52 -5.34 -2.66 -5.97
N SER A 53 -5.43 -1.32 -6.06
CA SER A 53 -4.90 -0.46 -5.01
C SER A 53 -5.77 0.75 -4.71
N THR A 54 -5.71 1.22 -3.46
CA THR A 54 -6.15 2.56 -3.09
C THR A 54 -4.94 3.46 -2.85
N ARG A 55 -4.98 4.68 -3.34
CA ARG A 55 -3.86 5.62 -3.27
C ARG A 55 -4.28 7.04 -2.97
N CYS A 56 -3.35 7.84 -2.53
CA CYS A 56 -3.49 9.28 -2.44
C CYS A 56 -3.37 9.95 -3.82
N ARG A 57 -3.62 11.24 -3.92
CA ARG A 57 -3.25 12.12 -5.04
C ARG A 57 -1.97 12.91 -4.66
N PRO A 58 -1.18 13.38 -5.63
CA PRO A 58 -1.29 13.16 -7.07
C PRO A 58 -0.93 11.72 -7.48
N PHE A 59 -1.29 11.34 -8.71
CA PHE A 59 -0.86 10.08 -9.30
C PHE A 59 0.60 10.23 -9.74
N ILE A 60 1.49 9.48 -9.11
CA ILE A 60 2.93 9.50 -9.42
C ILE A 60 3.29 8.37 -10.42
N GLY A 61 2.44 7.34 -10.51
CA GLY A 61 2.68 6.15 -11.34
C GLY A 61 3.54 5.10 -10.64
N GLY A 62 3.69 3.95 -11.30
CA GLY A 62 4.60 2.90 -10.88
C GLY A 62 4.27 2.14 -9.59
N TYR A 63 3.13 2.41 -8.96
CA TYR A 63 2.75 1.84 -7.66
C TYR A 63 2.73 0.32 -7.62
N HIS A 64 2.39 -0.33 -8.72
CA HIS A 64 2.27 -1.78 -8.81
C HIS A 64 3.57 -2.47 -9.25
N LYS A 65 4.65 -1.70 -9.48
CA LYS A 65 5.88 -2.24 -10.07
C LYS A 65 6.49 -3.37 -9.26
N ALA A 66 6.66 -3.18 -7.95
CA ALA A 66 7.26 -4.19 -7.09
C ALA A 66 6.42 -5.48 -7.07
N LEU A 67 5.10 -5.36 -6.99
CA LEU A 67 4.19 -6.50 -7.01
C LEU A 67 4.21 -7.22 -8.38
N LYS A 68 4.26 -6.47 -9.49
CA LYS A 68 4.42 -7.03 -10.84
C LYS A 68 5.72 -7.83 -11.00
N GLU A 69 6.82 -7.35 -10.44
CA GLU A 69 8.11 -8.07 -10.47
C GLU A 69 8.04 -9.39 -9.68
N ILE A 70 7.30 -9.43 -8.56
CA ILE A 70 7.05 -10.66 -7.82
C ILE A 70 6.22 -11.63 -8.68
N LEU A 71 5.11 -11.17 -9.25
CA LEU A 71 4.24 -11.99 -10.10
C LEU A 71 4.98 -12.55 -11.33
N LYS A 72 5.82 -11.73 -11.96
CA LYS A 72 6.65 -12.16 -13.10
C LYS A 72 7.61 -13.27 -12.71
N ARG A 73 8.28 -13.15 -11.55
CA ARG A 73 9.19 -14.19 -11.04
C ARG A 73 8.46 -15.51 -10.77
N GLN A 74 7.23 -15.43 -10.30
CA GLN A 74 6.39 -16.60 -10.03
C GLN A 74 5.67 -17.13 -11.29
N ARG A 75 5.85 -16.52 -12.46
CA ARG A 75 5.16 -16.88 -13.70
C ARG A 75 3.63 -16.82 -13.58
N ALA A 76 3.12 -15.88 -12.80
CA ALA A 76 1.69 -15.61 -12.72
C ALA A 76 1.21 -14.82 -13.93
N ASN A 77 -0.04 -15.04 -14.35
CA ASN A 77 -0.66 -14.34 -15.47
C ASN A 77 -1.35 -13.07 -14.95
N LEU A 78 -0.71 -11.91 -15.07
CA LEU A 78 -1.35 -10.64 -14.72
C LEU A 78 -2.36 -10.24 -15.80
N ILE A 79 -3.64 -10.31 -15.47
CA ILE A 79 -4.76 -10.03 -16.40
C ILE A 79 -5.00 -8.52 -16.54
N ASP A 80 -5.05 -7.77 -15.44
CA ASP A 80 -5.24 -6.32 -15.45
C ASP A 80 -4.89 -5.70 -14.09
N GLU A 81 -4.88 -4.35 -14.02
CA GLU A 81 -4.62 -3.62 -12.79
C GLU A 81 -5.51 -2.38 -12.67
N PHE A 82 -5.90 -2.03 -11.46
CA PHE A 82 -6.73 -0.87 -11.16
C PHE A 82 -6.24 -0.14 -9.91
N SER A 83 -6.30 1.19 -9.95
CA SER A 83 -5.97 2.01 -8.80
C SER A 83 -7.03 3.08 -8.55
N CYS A 84 -7.56 3.11 -7.35
CA CYS A 84 -8.59 4.03 -6.90
C CYS A 84 -8.01 5.10 -5.99
N VAL A 85 -8.55 6.32 -6.06
CA VAL A 85 -8.21 7.36 -5.07
C VAL A 85 -8.92 7.06 -3.77
N GLY A 86 -8.18 7.07 -2.66
CA GLY A 86 -8.69 6.86 -1.31
C GLY A 86 -8.43 8.03 -0.37
N PHE A 87 -9.08 8.01 0.77
CA PHE A 87 -8.78 8.89 1.88
C PHE A 87 -7.45 8.49 2.51
N ASP A 88 -6.55 9.45 2.68
CA ASP A 88 -5.23 9.22 3.25
C ASP A 88 -5.03 10.05 4.52
N LYS A 89 -4.69 9.34 5.60
CA LYS A 89 -4.33 9.88 6.93
C LYS A 89 -2.91 9.51 7.34
N THR A 90 -2.01 9.26 6.39
CA THR A 90 -0.65 8.83 6.68
C THR A 90 0.38 9.90 6.33
N GLY A 91 1.58 9.79 6.87
CA GLY A 91 2.67 10.71 6.58
C GLY A 91 2.29 12.19 6.80
N PRO A 92 2.56 13.10 5.84
CA PRO A 92 2.32 14.54 6.00
C PRO A 92 0.82 14.90 6.09
N TRP A 93 -0.07 14.05 5.61
CA TRP A 93 -1.52 14.31 5.61
C TRP A 93 -2.13 14.28 7.01
N VAL A 94 -1.42 13.71 7.99
CA VAL A 94 -1.80 13.75 9.41
C VAL A 94 -1.95 15.18 9.91
N LEU A 95 -1.06 16.09 9.45
CA LEU A 95 -1.02 17.48 9.89
C LEU A 95 -2.28 18.28 9.51
N ILE A 96 -2.95 17.87 8.42
CA ILE A 96 -4.18 18.50 7.93
C ILE A 96 -5.43 17.64 8.17
N ASN A 97 -5.32 16.67 9.10
CA ASN A 97 -6.39 15.72 9.43
C ASN A 97 -6.85 14.87 8.23
N GLY A 98 -5.95 14.55 7.34
CA GLY A 98 -6.15 13.68 6.18
C GLY A 98 -6.37 14.45 4.87
N TYR A 99 -6.10 13.75 3.78
CA TYR A 99 -6.25 14.23 2.42
C TYR A 99 -7.25 13.38 1.65
N ASN A 100 -7.97 13.95 0.68
CA ASN A 100 -9.05 13.27 -0.07
C ASN A 100 -10.19 12.75 0.84
N LYS A 101 -10.69 13.53 1.78
CA LYS A 101 -11.66 13.13 2.82
C LYS A 101 -12.91 12.42 2.30
N ASN A 102 -13.36 12.75 1.08
CA ASN A 102 -14.56 12.19 0.47
C ASN A 102 -14.26 11.12 -0.59
N ARG A 103 -13.11 10.42 -0.45
CA ARG A 103 -12.71 9.37 -1.40
C ARG A 103 -12.50 8.03 -0.69
N PRO A 104 -12.87 6.89 -1.32
CA PRO A 104 -13.52 6.79 -2.64
C PRO A 104 -14.94 7.35 -2.63
N ASN A 105 -15.35 7.99 -3.71
CA ASN A 105 -16.71 8.46 -3.93
C ASN A 105 -17.46 7.58 -4.94
N THR A 106 -18.71 7.92 -5.25
CA THR A 106 -19.57 7.16 -6.17
C THR A 106 -18.91 6.93 -7.55
N ASN A 107 -18.18 7.92 -8.07
CA ASN A 107 -17.48 7.79 -9.34
C ASN A 107 -16.29 6.81 -9.26
N ASP A 108 -15.61 6.76 -8.11
CA ASP A 108 -14.53 5.78 -7.90
C ASP A 108 -15.09 4.37 -7.82
N LEU A 109 -16.22 4.20 -7.11
CA LEU A 109 -16.91 2.92 -7.03
C LEU A 109 -17.46 2.47 -8.39
N PHE A 110 -17.99 3.40 -9.19
CA PHE A 110 -18.42 3.12 -10.55
C PHE A 110 -17.26 2.63 -11.44
N LYS A 111 -16.09 3.29 -11.36
CA LYS A 111 -14.89 2.85 -12.08
C LYS A 111 -14.40 1.47 -11.64
N ALA A 112 -14.48 1.17 -10.34
CA ALA A 112 -14.13 -0.15 -9.82
C ALA A 112 -15.09 -1.24 -10.35
N ARG A 113 -16.41 -0.92 -10.47
CA ARG A 113 -17.38 -1.82 -11.08
C ARG A 113 -17.07 -2.08 -12.55
N LEU A 114 -16.83 -1.05 -13.34
CA LEU A 114 -16.43 -1.20 -14.75
C LEU A 114 -15.15 -2.02 -14.90
N PHE A 115 -14.21 -1.87 -13.99
CA PHE A 115 -13.00 -2.70 -13.97
C PHE A 115 -13.34 -4.18 -13.72
N ALA A 116 -14.24 -4.50 -12.79
CA ALA A 116 -14.66 -5.86 -12.52
C ALA A 116 -15.40 -6.49 -13.72
N GLU A 117 -16.28 -5.73 -14.39
CA GLU A 117 -16.97 -6.16 -15.62
C GLU A 117 -15.96 -6.45 -16.75
N LYS A 118 -14.95 -5.60 -16.92
CA LYS A 118 -13.87 -5.81 -17.88
C LYS A 118 -13.04 -7.06 -17.57
N LEU A 119 -12.77 -7.34 -16.29
CA LEU A 119 -12.09 -8.57 -15.88
C LEU A 119 -12.88 -9.82 -16.27
N GLN A 120 -14.21 -9.82 -16.05
CA GLN A 120 -15.07 -10.94 -16.47
C GLN A 120 -14.99 -11.17 -17.97
N GLN A 121 -15.06 -10.10 -18.78
CA GLN A 121 -14.96 -10.20 -20.24
C GLN A 121 -13.61 -10.78 -20.70
N LYS A 122 -12.52 -10.45 -19.99
CA LYS A 122 -11.19 -10.99 -20.31
C LYS A 122 -11.02 -12.46 -19.94
N LEU A 123 -11.78 -12.97 -18.99
CA LEU A 123 -11.69 -14.37 -18.55
C LEU A 123 -12.54 -15.33 -19.42
N ILE A 124 -13.64 -14.85 -19.96
CA ILE A 124 -14.57 -15.65 -20.77
C ILE A 124 -13.92 -16.23 -22.06
N PRO A 125 -13.00 -15.54 -22.78
CA PRO A 125 -12.41 -16.04 -24.01
C PRO A 125 -11.05 -16.73 -23.85
N LEU A 126 -10.57 -17.03 -22.65
CA LEU A 126 -9.22 -17.60 -22.45
C LEU A 126 -9.03 -19.01 -23.06
N SER A 127 -10.10 -19.66 -23.52
CA SER A 127 -10.00 -20.89 -24.32
C SER A 127 -9.49 -20.67 -25.76
N LEU A 128 -9.39 -19.43 -26.24
CA LEU A 128 -9.12 -19.13 -27.67
C LEU A 128 -7.90 -18.25 -27.98
N THR A 129 -7.28 -17.50 -27.07
CA THR A 129 -6.24 -16.51 -27.44
C THR A 129 -5.12 -16.29 -26.43
N ILE A 130 -4.37 -17.33 -26.06
CA ILE A 130 -3.13 -17.17 -25.25
C ILE A 130 -1.98 -16.50 -26.02
N LYS A 131 -2.03 -16.43 -27.34
CA LYS A 131 -0.89 -15.95 -28.17
C LYS A 131 -0.80 -14.46 -28.43
N GLU A 132 -1.88 -13.68 -28.32
CA GLU A 132 -1.89 -12.26 -28.67
C GLU A 132 -1.60 -11.29 -27.50
N ALA A 133 -1.83 -11.70 -26.26
CA ALA A 133 -1.64 -10.84 -25.08
C ALA A 133 -0.17 -10.52 -24.72
N ILE A 134 0.80 -11.20 -25.33
CA ILE A 134 2.24 -11.02 -25.02
C ILE A 134 2.87 -9.84 -25.77
N THR A 135 2.27 -9.37 -26.84
CA THR A 135 2.90 -8.41 -27.77
C THR A 135 2.72 -6.95 -27.39
N GLU A 136 1.65 -6.57 -26.65
CA GLU A 136 1.37 -5.17 -26.30
C GLU A 136 2.14 -4.62 -25.06
N TYR A 137 2.91 -5.47 -24.35
CA TYR A 137 3.54 -5.09 -23.08
C TYR A 137 4.88 -4.35 -23.22
N LYS A 138 5.37 -4.05 -24.42
CA LYS A 138 6.77 -3.56 -24.65
C LYS A 138 6.99 -2.04 -24.65
N GLN A 139 5.98 -1.21 -24.46
CA GLN A 139 6.17 0.26 -24.49
C GLN A 139 5.58 0.95 -23.26
N GLY A 140 6.28 0.93 -22.16
CA GLY A 140 5.98 1.71 -20.95
C GLY A 140 7.23 2.41 -20.44
N VAL A 141 7.24 3.73 -20.51
CA VAL A 141 8.30 4.61 -20.04
C VAL A 141 8.61 4.36 -18.56
N ALA A 142 9.81 3.91 -18.28
CA ALA A 142 10.29 3.64 -16.93
C ALA A 142 10.69 4.94 -16.22
N PHE A 143 9.86 5.44 -15.31
CA PHE A 143 10.34 6.32 -14.25
C PHE A 143 10.88 5.46 -13.10
N ARG A 144 12.20 5.49 -12.90
CA ARG A 144 12.86 4.91 -11.74
C ARG A 144 12.56 5.76 -10.53
N VAL A 145 11.61 5.36 -9.71
CA VAL A 145 11.65 5.68 -8.29
C VAL A 145 12.39 4.52 -7.63
N LYS A 146 13.65 4.74 -7.27
CA LYS A 146 14.41 3.77 -6.48
C LYS A 146 13.66 3.59 -5.16
N GLY A 147 13.37 2.34 -4.77
CA GLY A 147 12.76 1.97 -3.49
C GLY A 147 13.68 2.15 -2.28
N GLU A 148 14.50 3.21 -2.27
CA GLU A 148 15.46 3.53 -1.21
C GLU A 148 14.93 4.54 -0.18
N ASN A 149 13.64 4.88 -0.20
CA ASN A 149 13.07 5.82 0.78
C ASN A 149 12.78 5.18 2.15
N ARG A 150 13.02 3.90 2.31
CA ARG A 150 13.17 3.28 3.62
C ARG A 150 14.63 3.47 4.05
N ILE A 151 14.86 4.47 4.87
CA ILE A 151 16.18 4.68 5.47
C ILE A 151 16.40 3.51 6.43
N ALA A 152 17.11 2.48 5.97
CA ALA A 152 17.46 1.32 6.76
C ALA A 152 18.14 1.78 8.07
N GLY A 153 17.68 1.25 9.22
CA GLY A 153 18.23 1.54 10.53
C GLY A 153 17.69 2.80 11.22
N ARG A 154 16.72 3.52 10.66
CA ARG A 154 16.12 4.67 11.32
C ARG A 154 14.96 4.25 12.21
N LYS A 155 15.10 4.49 13.53
CA LYS A 155 14.00 4.26 14.47
C LYS A 155 12.86 5.22 14.22
N ILE A 156 11.67 4.69 13.93
CA ILE A 156 10.46 5.44 13.57
C ILE A 156 9.52 5.56 14.78
N VAL A 157 9.38 4.48 15.54
CA VAL A 157 8.47 4.39 16.68
C VAL A 157 9.26 4.41 17.98
N PHE A 158 8.94 5.33 18.88
CA PHE A 158 9.55 5.46 20.19
C PHE A 158 8.52 5.13 21.27
N LEU A 159 8.88 4.21 22.14
CA LEU A 159 8.10 3.83 23.31
C LEU A 159 8.87 4.19 24.58
N ASN A 160 8.27 5.04 25.41
CA ASN A 160 8.76 5.27 26.77
C ASN A 160 8.23 4.14 27.67
N THR A 161 9.10 3.21 28.01
CA THR A 161 8.76 2.03 28.83
C THR A 161 8.40 2.39 30.25
N THR A 162 8.95 3.48 30.81
CA THR A 162 8.69 3.95 32.19
C THR A 162 7.26 4.40 32.38
N SER A 163 6.66 5.08 31.40
CA SER A 163 5.28 5.56 31.44
C SER A 163 4.26 4.59 30.82
N CYS A 164 4.72 3.51 30.22
CA CYS A 164 3.87 2.53 29.56
C CYS A 164 3.18 1.61 30.60
N ILE A 165 1.85 1.63 30.63
CA ILE A 165 1.03 0.75 31.50
C ILE A 165 0.71 -0.60 30.87
N GLN A 166 1.35 -0.99 29.79
CA GLN A 166 1.21 -2.30 29.12
C GLN A 166 -0.24 -2.65 28.70
N CYS A 167 -1.09 -1.67 28.39
CA CYS A 167 -2.53 -1.86 28.13
C CYS A 167 -2.86 -2.53 26.79
N GLY A 168 -1.90 -2.68 25.88
CA GLY A 168 -2.05 -3.35 24.58
C GLY A 168 -2.85 -2.57 23.52
N LYS A 169 -3.31 -1.34 23.77
CA LYS A 169 -4.07 -0.57 22.79
C LYS A 169 -3.29 -0.35 21.49
N CYS A 170 -1.99 -0.11 21.57
CA CYS A 170 -1.12 0.06 20.40
C CYS A 170 -1.07 -1.18 19.50
N ILE A 171 -1.13 -2.38 20.08
CA ILE A 171 -1.20 -3.64 19.34
C ILE A 171 -2.51 -3.70 18.57
N LYS A 172 -3.64 -3.42 19.25
CA LYS A 172 -4.99 -3.53 18.66
C LYS A 172 -5.26 -2.54 17.52
N VAL A 173 -4.66 -1.34 17.58
CA VAL A 173 -4.94 -0.27 16.61
C VAL A 173 -3.91 -0.17 15.48
N CYS A 174 -2.83 -0.94 15.53
CA CYS A 174 -1.76 -0.87 14.53
C CYS A 174 -2.14 -1.66 13.27
N PRO A 175 -2.40 -1.02 12.13
CA PRO A 175 -2.75 -1.73 10.90
C PRO A 175 -1.57 -2.52 10.30
N MET A 176 -0.35 -2.27 10.81
CA MET A 176 0.86 -2.94 10.34
C MET A 176 1.35 -4.03 11.31
N ASN A 177 0.65 -4.25 12.43
CA ASN A 177 0.97 -5.25 13.44
C ASN A 177 2.44 -5.23 13.91
N ILE A 178 3.05 -4.03 14.00
CA ILE A 178 4.46 -3.89 14.35
C ILE A 178 4.76 -4.11 15.83
N PHE A 179 3.74 -4.13 16.70
CA PHE A 179 3.94 -4.32 18.14
C PHE A 179 3.75 -5.78 18.55
N ARG A 180 4.57 -6.23 19.49
CA ARG A 180 4.44 -7.53 20.16
C ARG A 180 4.45 -7.33 21.68
N LYS A 181 3.77 -8.21 22.39
CA LYS A 181 3.79 -8.30 23.83
C LYS A 181 4.36 -9.64 24.22
N ASN A 182 5.58 -9.60 24.76
CA ASN A 182 6.16 -10.70 25.51
C ASN A 182 6.04 -10.32 26.99
N ASP A 183 7.14 -10.07 27.69
CA ASP A 183 7.12 -9.50 29.04
C ASP A 183 6.70 -8.03 29.02
N THR A 184 7.12 -7.30 27.98
CA THR A 184 6.77 -5.90 27.72
C THR A 184 6.31 -5.73 26.27
N ILE A 185 5.55 -4.64 26.02
CA ILE A 185 5.20 -4.26 24.65
C ILE A 185 6.41 -3.60 24.00
N VAL A 186 6.77 -4.09 22.82
CA VAL A 186 7.88 -3.54 22.01
C VAL A 186 7.47 -3.43 20.54
N PRO A 187 7.93 -2.39 19.82
CA PRO A 187 7.87 -2.37 18.36
C PRO A 187 8.94 -3.31 17.80
N MET A 188 8.56 -4.27 16.94
CA MET A 188 9.46 -5.27 16.37
C MET A 188 10.04 -4.85 15.02
N ASN A 189 9.16 -4.44 14.11
CA ASN A 189 9.53 -4.10 12.73
C ASN A 189 9.08 -2.66 12.45
N ASP A 190 9.67 -1.68 13.13
CA ASP A 190 9.24 -0.30 13.00
C ASP A 190 9.58 0.32 11.64
N GLU A 191 10.47 -0.30 10.85
CA GLU A 191 10.69 0.01 9.44
C GLU A 191 9.44 -0.23 8.57
N ASP A 192 8.53 -1.14 8.99
CA ASP A 192 7.26 -1.37 8.31
C ASP A 192 6.19 -0.32 8.70
N CYS A 193 6.50 0.59 9.61
CA CYS A 193 5.57 1.61 10.07
C CYS A 193 5.18 2.61 8.97
N ILE A 194 3.88 2.73 8.69
CA ILE A 194 3.31 3.68 7.72
C ILE A 194 3.08 5.09 8.31
N GLN A 195 3.54 5.33 9.52
CA GLN A 195 3.43 6.62 10.22
C GLN A 195 1.98 7.17 10.33
N CYS A 196 1.00 6.30 10.57
CA CYS A 196 -0.43 6.66 10.66
C CYS A 196 -0.88 7.28 11.99
N PRO A 197 -0.05 7.57 12.94
CA PRO A 197 -0.04 7.84 14.38
C PRO A 197 -1.18 7.24 15.22
N LEU A 198 -1.87 6.23 14.77
CA LEU A 198 -2.98 5.62 15.53
C LEU A 198 -2.54 5.11 16.89
N CYS A 199 -1.39 4.46 16.97
CA CYS A 199 -0.85 3.94 18.24
C CYS A 199 -0.55 5.06 19.24
N ALA A 200 0.05 6.17 18.80
CA ALA A 200 0.34 7.32 19.67
C ALA A 200 -0.93 8.04 20.12
N LYS A 201 -1.91 8.26 19.22
CA LYS A 201 -3.19 8.89 19.53
C LYS A 201 -4.07 8.09 20.48
N ASN A 202 -3.98 6.76 20.46
CA ASN A 202 -4.76 5.88 21.32
C ASN A 202 -4.00 5.47 22.59
N CYS A 203 -2.76 5.91 22.79
CA CYS A 203 -1.99 5.63 23.98
C CYS A 203 -2.52 6.48 25.17
N PRO A 204 -3.08 5.85 26.23
CA PRO A 204 -3.69 6.61 27.33
C PRO A 204 -2.68 7.38 28.16
N THR A 205 -1.43 6.98 28.14
CA THR A 205 -0.34 7.61 28.92
C THR A 205 0.58 8.46 28.07
N GLY A 206 0.32 8.58 26.76
CA GLY A 206 1.23 9.31 25.85
C GLY A 206 2.63 8.70 25.72
N SER A 207 2.80 7.43 26.13
CA SER A 207 4.11 6.76 26.12
C SER A 207 4.67 6.49 24.73
N LEU A 208 3.83 6.61 23.68
CA LEU A 208 4.20 6.35 22.29
C LEU A 208 4.25 7.64 21.48
N TYR A 209 5.34 7.84 20.74
CA TYR A 209 5.42 8.89 19.73
C TYR A 209 6.09 8.34 18.45
N ILE A 210 5.78 8.99 17.34
CA ILE A 210 6.33 8.65 16.02
C ILE A 210 7.28 9.75 15.61
N ASN A 211 8.44 9.39 15.07
CA ASN A 211 9.42 10.35 14.59
C ASN A 211 8.86 11.14 13.39
N GLU A 212 8.47 12.39 13.65
CA GLU A 212 7.90 13.30 12.64
C GLU A 212 8.95 13.92 11.71
N SER A 213 10.24 13.61 11.87
CA SER A 213 11.29 14.22 11.05
C SER A 213 11.10 13.94 9.56
N PHE A 214 10.51 12.80 9.19
CA PHE A 214 10.12 12.50 7.81
C PHE A 214 8.92 13.33 7.38
N ALA A 215 7.89 13.44 8.22
CA ALA A 215 6.71 14.27 7.93
C ALA A 215 7.08 15.75 7.77
N ASN A 216 7.98 16.25 8.59
CA ASN A 216 8.50 17.61 8.48
C ASN A 216 9.36 17.83 7.24
N GLY A 217 10.24 16.88 6.87
CA GLY A 217 11.01 16.92 5.61
C GLY A 217 10.10 16.92 4.39
N MET A 218 9.06 16.08 4.39
CA MET A 218 8.09 16.03 3.31
C MET A 218 7.22 17.30 3.25
N ARG A 219 6.90 17.93 4.40
CA ARG A 219 6.20 19.22 4.46
C ARG A 219 7.01 20.34 3.80
N ILE A 220 8.31 20.37 4.04
CA ILE A 220 9.23 21.32 3.41
C ILE A 220 9.29 21.07 1.89
N ALA A 221 9.52 19.84 1.47
CA ALA A 221 9.59 19.46 0.07
C ALA A 221 8.28 19.77 -0.70
N LEU A 222 7.12 19.48 -0.10
CA LEU A 222 5.82 19.83 -0.68
C LEU A 222 5.64 21.34 -0.78
N ARG A 223 6.02 22.10 0.25
CA ARG A 223 5.94 23.57 0.24
C ARG A 223 6.80 24.16 -0.88
N GLU A 224 8.01 23.64 -1.08
CA GLU A 224 8.90 24.07 -2.16
C GLU A 224 8.33 23.72 -3.53
N MET A 225 7.81 22.51 -3.69
CA MET A 225 7.22 22.04 -4.95
C MET A 225 5.97 22.84 -5.35
N PHE A 226 5.14 23.25 -4.37
CA PHE A 226 3.98 24.10 -4.63
C PHE A 226 4.37 25.57 -4.85
N SER A 227 5.38 26.10 -4.16
CA SER A 227 5.88 27.47 -4.36
C SER A 227 6.48 27.64 -5.76
N THR A 228 7.26 26.66 -6.23
CA THR A 228 7.87 26.67 -7.57
C THR A 228 6.79 26.62 -8.69
N LYS A 229 5.71 25.85 -8.49
CA LYS A 229 4.58 25.83 -9.43
C LYS A 229 3.80 27.14 -9.49
N LEU A 230 3.66 27.83 -8.37
CA LEU A 230 3.02 29.14 -8.33
C LEU A 230 3.88 30.20 -9.04
N GLN A 231 5.20 30.19 -8.82
CA GLN A 231 6.10 31.15 -9.48
C GLN A 231 6.14 30.96 -11.01
N ASN A 232 6.03 29.72 -11.51
CA ASN A 232 5.99 29.46 -12.97
C ASN A 232 4.65 29.81 -13.63
N ARG A 233 3.55 29.93 -12.85
CA ARG A 233 2.24 30.40 -13.38
C ARG A 233 2.14 31.91 -13.54
N TYR A 234 3.01 32.69 -12.89
CA TYR A 234 3.02 34.15 -12.99
C TYR A 234 4.12 34.66 -13.95
N LYS A 235 4.85 33.76 -14.64
CA LYS A 235 5.86 34.11 -15.65
C LYS A 235 5.44 33.78 -17.09
N SER A 236 4.22 33.29 -17.30
CA SER A 236 3.56 33.10 -18.57
C SER A 236 2.33 34.02 -18.64
#